data_32fda6c09706a67808f957e3ebab35a5
#
_entry.id   32fda6c09706a67808f957e3ebab35a5
#
_cell.length_a   1.000
_cell.length_b   1.000
_cell.length_c   1.000
_cell.angle_alpha   90.00
_cell.angle_beta   90.00
_cell.angle_gamma   90.00
#
_symmetry.space_group_name_H-M   'P 1'
#
loop_
_entity.id
_entity.type
_entity.pdbx_description
1 polymer ?
#
loop_
_entity_poly.entity_id
_entity_poly.type
_entity_poly.pdbx_seq_one_letter_code
_entity_poly.pdbx_strand_id
1 'polypeptide(L)'
;MSFNRTVVALSLAGVFCAACTNTSPNSDKYLNNDALVGTSIPFASEAVYFVVTDRFVDGDPTNNYEDQGGDHPTWQLPLEGPEGKKAYVGYMGGDLQGILNNADYIKDMGFTAVWMTPVHDNPDYAFNGDEPITYGGAFKDGGKTGYHGYWATNFYQADEHLVSDNLSVSDYTAKMRKHGLKSVFDIVANHGTPSFTMEKDLPGYGEIYDKEGNLVADHQNLAPEDLDPKNNALHRFFHNYPDLVKLSNLDDKNPAVRDYLINSYLYWISQGADAFRIDTIRHVPHAFWREASDRIREQNPDFFMFGEAFDYEANNIAQHTLPKNGGVSVLDFPMQKAMVSVFEKPLESDFADLENVLYLTHGPYNNPYELTTFYDNHDMARINATDNGFINAHNWLFTVRGIPVVYMGSEIGFMRGTAEHAGNRNYLGQKRLDQAKTHPIQQALTNIANVRKTTVALQRGVQVNLELNGHRAAFYRVVDTKGAAQTALVLLNKGDSAEAFVINDFMQSGEWVEQLSGQSKTVDQDDALTTTVEPNGVQVWVREGKVTSLALRDQIKYQLARQ
;
A
#
# COMPACT_ATOMS: atom_id res chain seq x y z
N MET A 1 48.84 -13.80 78.33
CA MET A 1 48.06 -14.64 77.39
C MET A 1 47.52 -13.69 76.37
N SER A 2 48.18 -13.65 75.22
CA SER A 2 48.00 -12.66 74.17
C SER A 2 47.06 -13.22 73.10
N PHE A 3 46.01 -12.49 72.77
CA PHE A 3 45.14 -12.81 71.65
C PHE A 3 45.52 -11.91 70.44
N ASN A 4 46.10 -12.54 69.42
CA ASN A 4 46.31 -11.92 68.12
C ASN A 4 44.99 -11.90 67.33
N ARG A 5 44.55 -10.72 66.87
CA ARG A 5 43.48 -10.54 65.88
C ARG A 5 44.11 -10.38 64.50
N THR A 6 43.85 -11.38 63.66
CA THR A 6 44.17 -11.31 62.23
C THR A 6 43.02 -10.63 61.50
N VAL A 7 43.29 -9.53 60.82
CA VAL A 7 42.36 -8.82 59.95
C VAL A 7 42.44 -9.45 58.55
N VAL A 8 41.32 -10.04 58.08
CA VAL A 8 41.18 -10.53 56.71
C VAL A 8 40.53 -9.40 55.88
N ALA A 9 41.28 -8.88 54.93
CA ALA A 9 40.77 -7.93 53.95
C ALA A 9 40.01 -8.70 52.83
N LEU A 10 38.70 -8.53 52.73
CA LEU A 10 37.90 -9.00 51.59
C LEU A 10 38.02 -7.93 50.47
N SER A 11 38.64 -8.31 49.37
CA SER A 11 38.58 -7.55 48.12
C SER A 11 37.25 -7.88 47.38
N LEU A 12 36.35 -6.92 47.32
CA LEU A 12 35.16 -6.99 46.40
C LEU A 12 35.64 -6.77 44.97
N ALA A 13 35.61 -7.84 44.17
CA ALA A 13 35.67 -7.75 42.73
C ALA A 13 34.28 -7.33 42.21
N GLY A 14 34.13 -6.11 41.79
CA GLY A 14 32.94 -5.62 41.12
C GLY A 14 32.81 -6.27 39.73
N VAL A 15 31.80 -7.09 39.56
CA VAL A 15 31.35 -7.58 38.24
C VAL A 15 30.60 -6.43 37.60
N PHE A 16 31.20 -5.76 36.61
CA PHE A 16 30.49 -4.88 35.69
C PHE A 16 29.64 -5.76 34.77
N CYS A 17 28.34 -5.88 35.05
CA CYS A 17 27.35 -6.30 34.04
C CYS A 17 27.29 -5.20 32.98
N ALA A 18 27.91 -5.45 31.83
CA ALA A 18 27.63 -4.68 30.65
C ALA A 18 26.18 -5.00 30.23
N ALA A 19 25.25 -4.10 30.56
CA ALA A 19 23.92 -4.12 29.97
C ALA A 19 24.10 -3.87 28.47
N CYS A 20 23.96 -4.91 27.66
CA CYS A 20 23.77 -4.78 26.23
C CYS A 20 22.46 -4.04 26.02
N THR A 21 22.53 -2.73 25.82
CA THR A 21 21.45 -1.95 25.23
C THR A 21 21.38 -2.36 23.77
N ASN A 22 20.44 -3.25 23.45
CA ASN A 22 20.00 -3.48 22.08
C ASN A 22 19.31 -2.20 21.59
N THR A 23 20.08 -1.23 21.13
CA THR A 23 19.57 -0.13 20.34
C THR A 23 19.36 -0.68 18.92
N SER A 24 18.11 -0.70 18.49
CA SER A 24 17.74 -0.96 17.10
C SER A 24 18.52 -0.03 16.18
N PRO A 25 19.10 -0.49 15.06
CA PRO A 25 19.90 0.34 14.15
C PRO A 25 19.17 1.55 13.57
N ASN A 26 17.84 1.60 13.69
CA ASN A 26 17.00 2.66 13.14
C ASN A 26 16.76 3.84 14.10
N SER A 27 16.95 3.71 15.41
CA SER A 27 16.66 4.81 16.34
C SER A 27 17.71 5.94 16.29
N ASP A 28 18.94 5.65 15.88
CA ASP A 28 20.01 6.64 15.85
C ASP A 28 20.05 7.51 14.57
N LYS A 29 19.32 7.15 13.53
CA LYS A 29 19.21 7.95 12.29
C LYS A 29 18.40 9.26 12.47
N TYR A 30 17.55 9.35 13.48
CA TYR A 30 16.64 10.48 13.70
C TYR A 30 17.16 11.53 14.70
N LEU A 31 18.29 11.31 15.36
CA LEU A 31 18.84 12.20 16.39
C LEU A 31 19.83 13.27 15.88
N ASN A 32 19.85 13.58 14.60
CA ASN A 32 20.54 14.79 14.14
C ASN A 32 19.57 15.97 14.33
N ASN A 33 19.67 16.65 15.47
CA ASN A 33 18.79 17.71 15.98
C ASN A 33 18.56 18.92 15.04
N ASP A 34 19.15 18.95 13.86
CA ASP A 34 19.01 20.03 12.88
C ASP A 34 18.24 19.65 11.61
N ALA A 35 17.95 18.38 11.37
CA ALA A 35 17.24 17.94 10.17
C ALA A 35 15.72 18.09 10.35
N LEU A 36 15.06 18.82 9.44
CA LEU A 36 13.60 18.93 9.37
C LEU A 36 13.12 18.06 8.23
N VAL A 37 12.67 16.85 8.54
CA VAL A 37 12.18 15.87 7.56
C VAL A 37 11.17 14.93 8.22
N GLY A 38 10.08 14.61 7.52
CA GLY A 38 9.05 13.70 8.01
C GLY A 38 9.50 12.24 7.98
N THR A 39 10.21 11.84 6.93
CA THR A 39 10.80 10.49 6.81
C THR A 39 12.07 10.50 5.96
N SER A 40 12.99 9.59 6.28
CA SER A 40 14.20 9.34 5.48
C SER A 40 14.10 8.10 4.60
N ILE A 41 13.00 7.32 4.70
CA ILE A 41 12.81 6.09 3.92
C ILE A 41 12.76 6.42 2.44
N PRO A 42 13.61 5.78 1.58
CA PRO A 42 13.64 6.09 0.15
C PRO A 42 12.30 5.88 -0.55
N PHE A 43 11.54 4.84 -0.18
CA PHE A 43 10.26 4.51 -0.79
C PHE A 43 9.18 5.58 -0.55
N ALA A 44 9.31 6.45 0.44
CA ALA A 44 8.39 7.57 0.65
C ALA A 44 8.35 8.58 -0.50
N SER A 45 9.34 8.55 -1.39
CA SER A 45 9.36 9.35 -2.61
C SER A 45 8.48 8.79 -3.74
N GLU A 46 8.03 7.56 -3.61
CA GLU A 46 7.22 6.91 -4.64
C GLU A 46 5.76 7.36 -4.64
N ALA A 47 5.12 7.16 -5.78
CA ALA A 47 3.68 7.18 -5.98
C ALA A 47 3.29 5.86 -6.63
N VAL A 48 2.33 5.15 -6.05
CA VAL A 48 2.01 3.76 -6.38
C VAL A 48 0.73 3.69 -7.19
N TYR A 49 0.79 3.05 -8.36
CA TYR A 49 -0.38 2.67 -9.15
C TYR A 49 -0.71 1.20 -8.85
N PHE A 50 -1.89 0.93 -8.29
CA PHE A 50 -2.30 -0.42 -7.92
C PHE A 50 -3.10 -1.09 -9.04
N VAL A 51 -2.72 -2.31 -9.40
CA VAL A 51 -3.29 -3.10 -10.50
C VAL A 51 -3.74 -4.47 -9.99
N VAL A 52 -5.01 -4.82 -10.24
CA VAL A 52 -5.43 -6.23 -10.26
C VAL A 52 -5.02 -6.77 -11.63
N THR A 53 -3.98 -7.60 -11.67
CA THR A 53 -3.25 -7.94 -12.90
C THR A 53 -4.17 -8.49 -13.99
N ASP A 54 -4.96 -9.52 -13.67
CA ASP A 54 -5.93 -10.12 -14.60
C ASP A 54 -6.98 -9.14 -15.15
N ARG A 55 -7.19 -8.01 -14.46
CA ARG A 55 -8.25 -7.04 -14.78
C ARG A 55 -7.74 -5.80 -15.51
N PHE A 56 -6.44 -5.70 -15.72
CA PHE A 56 -5.84 -4.50 -16.32
C PHE A 56 -5.90 -4.53 -17.85
N VAL A 57 -5.00 -5.22 -18.48
CA VAL A 57 -4.90 -5.37 -19.94
C VAL A 57 -4.34 -6.73 -20.29
N ASP A 58 -4.97 -7.42 -21.22
CA ASP A 58 -4.46 -8.62 -21.88
C ASP A 58 -3.35 -8.19 -22.86
N GLY A 59 -2.12 -8.57 -22.54
CA GLY A 59 -0.93 -8.26 -23.33
C GLY A 59 -0.43 -9.46 -24.16
N ASP A 60 -0.82 -10.66 -23.77
CA ASP A 60 -0.49 -11.91 -24.44
C ASP A 60 -1.68 -12.89 -24.43
N PRO A 61 -2.55 -12.88 -25.44
CA PRO A 61 -3.72 -13.73 -25.45
C PRO A 61 -3.40 -15.24 -25.52
N THR A 62 -2.14 -15.64 -25.63
CA THR A 62 -1.76 -17.06 -25.65
C THR A 62 -1.70 -17.69 -24.28
N ASN A 63 -1.68 -16.88 -23.21
CA ASN A 63 -1.69 -17.31 -21.80
C ASN A 63 -3.07 -17.23 -21.13
N ASN A 64 -4.13 -16.96 -21.88
CA ASN A 64 -5.49 -16.81 -21.32
C ASN A 64 -6.10 -18.10 -20.80
N TYR A 65 -5.76 -19.25 -21.38
CA TYR A 65 -6.24 -20.58 -20.98
C TYR A 65 -7.74 -20.61 -20.67
N GLU A 66 -8.58 -20.11 -21.61
CA GLU A 66 -10.00 -19.84 -21.39
C GLU A 66 -10.81 -21.02 -20.82
N ASP A 67 -10.41 -22.26 -21.11
CA ASP A 67 -11.08 -23.49 -20.69
C ASP A 67 -10.15 -24.43 -19.90
N GLN A 68 -9.14 -23.92 -19.18
CA GLN A 68 -8.17 -24.72 -18.45
C GLN A 68 -8.84 -25.61 -17.39
N GLY A 69 -9.91 -25.18 -16.76
CA GLY A 69 -10.69 -25.95 -15.79
C GLY A 69 -11.46 -27.15 -16.35
N GLY A 70 -11.27 -27.52 -17.63
CA GLY A 70 -11.92 -28.68 -18.26
C GLY A 70 -13.45 -28.58 -18.23
N ASP A 71 -14.12 -29.49 -17.49
CA ASP A 71 -15.60 -29.46 -17.34
C ASP A 71 -16.10 -28.28 -16.48
N HIS A 72 -15.21 -27.50 -15.86
CA HIS A 72 -15.49 -26.33 -15.04
C HIS A 72 -14.99 -25.07 -15.75
N PRO A 73 -15.88 -24.29 -16.41
CA PRO A 73 -15.49 -23.05 -17.07
C PRO A 73 -14.77 -22.10 -16.12
N THR A 74 -13.70 -21.44 -16.58
CA THR A 74 -12.88 -20.51 -15.80
C THR A 74 -12.83 -19.10 -16.39
N TRP A 75 -13.29 -18.95 -17.64
CA TRP A 75 -13.23 -17.71 -18.39
C TRP A 75 -14.45 -16.82 -18.14
N GLN A 76 -14.21 -15.57 -17.78
CA GLN A 76 -15.18 -14.51 -17.51
C GLN A 76 -16.13 -14.78 -16.33
N LEU A 77 -16.92 -15.83 -16.32
CA LEU A 77 -17.90 -16.22 -15.29
C LEU A 77 -18.75 -15.03 -14.83
N PRO A 78 -19.73 -14.57 -15.63
CA PRO A 78 -20.49 -13.37 -15.33
C PRO A 78 -21.51 -13.59 -14.20
N LEU A 79 -21.55 -12.65 -13.26
CA LEU A 79 -22.61 -12.47 -12.28
C LEU A 79 -23.61 -11.43 -12.83
N GLU A 80 -24.87 -11.83 -12.99
CA GLU A 80 -25.91 -10.96 -13.52
C GLU A 80 -26.46 -10.05 -12.42
N GLY A 81 -26.44 -8.76 -12.67
CA GLY A 81 -26.93 -7.70 -11.79
C GLY A 81 -28.17 -7.00 -12.34
N PRO A 82 -28.72 -6.04 -11.59
CA PRO A 82 -29.88 -5.25 -12.03
C PRO A 82 -29.53 -4.43 -13.28
N GLU A 83 -30.54 -4.19 -14.12
CA GLU A 83 -30.45 -3.37 -15.34
C GLU A 83 -29.38 -3.86 -16.35
N GLY A 84 -29.11 -5.18 -16.36
CA GLY A 84 -28.12 -5.78 -17.25
C GLY A 84 -26.65 -5.51 -16.86
N LYS A 85 -26.39 -4.99 -15.66
CA LYS A 85 -25.03 -4.86 -15.12
C LYS A 85 -24.44 -6.24 -14.89
N LYS A 86 -23.11 -6.34 -15.07
CA LYS A 86 -22.37 -7.59 -14.86
C LYS A 86 -21.13 -7.34 -14.03
N ALA A 87 -20.82 -8.30 -13.18
CA ALA A 87 -19.50 -8.47 -12.59
C ALA A 87 -18.92 -9.81 -13.06
N TYR A 88 -17.61 -9.95 -13.06
CA TYR A 88 -16.94 -11.14 -13.57
C TYR A 88 -16.05 -11.74 -12.47
N VAL A 89 -16.14 -13.06 -12.26
CA VAL A 89 -15.42 -13.78 -11.23
C VAL A 89 -14.49 -14.89 -11.78
N GLY A 90 -14.43 -15.01 -13.11
CA GLY A 90 -13.45 -15.82 -13.83
C GLY A 90 -12.28 -14.99 -14.35
N TYR A 91 -11.31 -15.63 -14.97
CA TYR A 91 -10.18 -14.96 -15.65
C TYR A 91 -10.67 -14.06 -16.79
N MET A 92 -9.93 -12.96 -17.02
CA MET A 92 -10.23 -11.94 -18.05
C MET A 92 -8.99 -11.66 -18.95
N GLY A 93 -7.87 -12.31 -18.68
CA GLY A 93 -6.67 -12.31 -19.51
C GLY A 93 -5.66 -11.18 -19.27
N GLY A 94 -5.86 -10.34 -18.28
CA GLY A 94 -4.84 -9.36 -17.93
C GLY A 94 -3.57 -10.02 -17.37
N ASP A 95 -2.39 -9.54 -17.77
CA ASP A 95 -1.11 -10.19 -17.51
C ASP A 95 0.05 -9.19 -17.31
N LEU A 96 1.24 -9.70 -16.99
CA LEU A 96 2.45 -8.88 -16.84
C LEU A 96 2.85 -8.19 -18.15
N GLN A 97 2.57 -8.81 -19.30
CA GLN A 97 2.86 -8.21 -20.61
C GLN A 97 1.94 -7.00 -20.84
N GLY A 98 0.67 -7.06 -20.44
CA GLY A 98 -0.26 -5.95 -20.52
C GLY A 98 0.13 -4.77 -19.64
N ILE A 99 0.63 -5.04 -18.42
CA ILE A 99 1.18 -3.98 -17.55
C ILE A 99 2.42 -3.36 -18.21
N LEU A 100 3.36 -4.18 -18.70
CA LEU A 100 4.59 -3.70 -19.33
C LEU A 100 4.31 -2.88 -20.59
N ASN A 101 3.37 -3.32 -21.43
CA ASN A 101 2.96 -2.59 -22.63
C ASN A 101 2.40 -1.18 -22.31
N ASN A 102 1.88 -1.00 -21.09
CA ASN A 102 1.32 0.24 -20.60
C ASN A 102 2.21 0.95 -19.55
N ALA A 103 3.50 0.57 -19.43
CA ALA A 103 4.43 1.18 -18.49
C ALA A 103 4.56 2.70 -18.67
N ASP A 104 4.63 3.18 -19.91
CA ASP A 104 4.69 4.61 -20.19
C ASP A 104 3.38 5.33 -19.84
N TYR A 105 2.21 4.70 -20.04
CA TYR A 105 0.93 5.24 -19.57
C TYR A 105 0.95 5.53 -18.06
N ILE A 106 1.41 4.56 -17.27
CA ILE A 106 1.51 4.68 -15.81
C ILE A 106 2.53 5.74 -15.41
N LYS A 107 3.71 5.70 -16.00
CA LYS A 107 4.81 6.65 -15.75
C LYS A 107 4.44 8.09 -16.11
N ASP A 108 3.78 8.30 -17.26
CA ASP A 108 3.40 9.62 -17.75
C ASP A 108 2.37 10.29 -16.84
N MET A 109 1.51 9.51 -16.17
CA MET A 109 0.63 10.01 -15.11
C MET A 109 1.39 10.48 -13.85
N GLY A 110 2.69 10.20 -13.73
CA GLY A 110 3.52 10.63 -12.59
C GLY A 110 3.78 9.55 -11.56
N PHE A 111 3.28 8.31 -11.77
CA PHE A 111 3.59 7.18 -10.88
C PHE A 111 5.02 6.69 -11.07
N THR A 112 5.56 6.11 -10.01
CA THR A 112 6.95 5.63 -9.94
C THR A 112 7.05 4.18 -9.46
N ALA A 113 5.94 3.60 -9.02
CA ALA A 113 5.84 2.20 -8.64
C ALA A 113 4.50 1.60 -9.08
N VAL A 114 4.49 0.31 -9.39
CA VAL A 114 3.30 -0.47 -9.69
C VAL A 114 3.15 -1.55 -8.63
N TRP A 115 2.05 -1.53 -7.90
CA TRP A 115 1.63 -2.61 -7.04
C TRP A 115 0.69 -3.51 -7.86
N MET A 116 1.05 -4.79 -7.99
CA MET A 116 0.25 -5.83 -8.64
C MET A 116 -0.25 -6.84 -7.62
N THR A 117 -1.43 -7.41 -7.85
CA THR A 117 -1.93 -8.56 -7.09
C THR A 117 -0.91 -9.72 -7.09
N PRO A 118 -0.98 -10.67 -6.14
CA PRO A 118 0.01 -11.74 -6.05
C PRO A 118 0.23 -12.46 -7.37
N VAL A 119 1.49 -12.76 -7.66
CA VAL A 119 1.89 -13.46 -8.90
C VAL A 119 1.97 -14.98 -8.73
N HIS A 120 1.60 -15.47 -7.54
CA HIS A 120 1.69 -16.89 -7.20
C HIS A 120 0.78 -17.74 -8.07
N ASP A 121 1.19 -18.99 -8.26
CA ASP A 121 0.41 -20.03 -8.91
C ASP A 121 -0.87 -20.36 -8.14
N ASN A 122 -2.01 -20.38 -8.82
CA ASN A 122 -3.37 -20.58 -8.31
C ASN A 122 -4.02 -21.81 -8.96
N PRO A 123 -5.09 -22.37 -8.37
CA PRO A 123 -5.79 -23.50 -9.00
C PRO A 123 -6.40 -23.16 -10.37
N ASP A 124 -6.31 -24.11 -11.30
CA ASP A 124 -6.84 -24.00 -12.66
C ASP A 124 -8.38 -24.07 -12.74
N TYR A 125 -9.04 -24.50 -11.67
CA TYR A 125 -10.50 -24.69 -11.62
C TYR A 125 -11.17 -23.54 -10.89
N ALA A 126 -12.45 -23.29 -11.19
CA ALA A 126 -13.27 -22.44 -10.33
C ALA A 126 -13.58 -23.15 -9.00
N PHE A 127 -13.55 -22.43 -7.89
CA PHE A 127 -13.88 -22.98 -6.57
C PHE A 127 -15.35 -23.38 -6.48
N ASN A 128 -15.62 -24.66 -6.32
CA ASN A 128 -16.97 -25.22 -6.28
C ASN A 128 -17.50 -25.37 -4.84
N GLY A 129 -17.42 -24.26 -4.06
CA GLY A 129 -17.86 -24.25 -2.66
C GLY A 129 -19.39 -24.13 -2.50
N ASP A 130 -19.86 -24.38 -1.28
CA ASP A 130 -21.28 -24.40 -0.90
C ASP A 130 -21.92 -22.99 -0.82
N GLU A 131 -21.13 -21.94 -0.86
CA GLU A 131 -21.59 -20.56 -0.78
C GLU A 131 -21.31 -19.80 -2.09
N PRO A 132 -22.23 -19.88 -3.08
CA PRO A 132 -22.03 -19.23 -4.36
C PRO A 132 -22.04 -17.70 -4.23
N ILE A 133 -21.17 -17.05 -5.01
CA ILE A 133 -21.16 -15.60 -5.14
C ILE A 133 -22.43 -15.14 -5.87
N THR A 134 -22.97 -14.03 -5.40
CA THR A 134 -24.04 -13.30 -6.08
C THR A 134 -23.58 -11.89 -6.42
N TYR A 135 -24.18 -11.27 -7.43
CA TYR A 135 -23.89 -9.89 -7.78
C TYR A 135 -24.00 -8.96 -6.56
N GLY A 136 -22.95 -8.19 -6.28
CA GLY A 136 -22.88 -7.29 -5.11
C GLY A 136 -22.69 -7.99 -3.77
N GLY A 137 -22.62 -9.33 -3.74
CA GLY A 137 -22.29 -10.08 -2.53
C GLY A 137 -20.82 -9.92 -2.16
N ALA A 138 -20.51 -10.09 -0.87
CA ALA A 138 -19.15 -10.04 -0.36
C ALA A 138 -18.84 -11.27 0.50
N PHE A 139 -17.57 -11.59 0.68
CA PHE A 139 -17.08 -12.66 1.55
C PHE A 139 -17.58 -14.08 1.19
N LYS A 140 -17.87 -14.30 -0.08
CA LYS A 140 -18.23 -15.62 -0.65
C LYS A 140 -17.36 -15.90 -1.87
N ASP A 141 -17.04 -17.17 -2.08
CA ASP A 141 -16.04 -17.57 -3.08
C ASP A 141 -16.54 -18.66 -4.04
N GLY A 142 -17.70 -19.29 -3.78
CA GLY A 142 -18.24 -20.36 -4.62
C GLY A 142 -18.52 -19.91 -6.06
N GLY A 143 -17.87 -20.56 -7.02
CA GLY A 143 -17.94 -20.25 -8.44
C GLY A 143 -16.88 -19.26 -8.95
N LYS A 144 -15.94 -18.82 -8.12
CA LYS A 144 -14.85 -17.89 -8.47
C LYS A 144 -13.56 -18.64 -8.79
N THR A 145 -12.75 -18.12 -9.70
CA THR A 145 -11.38 -18.59 -9.96
C THR A 145 -10.35 -17.83 -9.14
N GLY A 146 -9.09 -18.30 -9.15
CA GLY A 146 -7.94 -17.65 -8.51
C GLY A 146 -7.42 -16.39 -9.20
N TYR A 147 -8.13 -15.80 -10.14
CA TYR A 147 -7.72 -14.66 -10.98
C TYR A 147 -7.08 -13.48 -10.22
N HIS A 148 -7.38 -13.36 -8.94
CA HIS A 148 -6.88 -12.30 -8.08
C HIS A 148 -5.52 -12.59 -7.45
N GLY A 149 -4.99 -13.84 -7.57
CA GLY A 149 -3.67 -14.23 -7.10
C GLY A 149 -3.56 -14.62 -5.62
N TYR A 150 -4.63 -14.44 -4.81
CA TYR A 150 -4.55 -14.69 -3.37
C TYR A 150 -4.74 -16.15 -2.94
N TRP A 151 -4.99 -17.07 -3.89
CA TRP A 151 -5.19 -18.50 -3.61
C TRP A 151 -3.99 -19.33 -4.01
N ALA A 152 -2.82 -19.01 -3.43
CA ALA A 152 -1.58 -19.66 -3.80
C ALA A 152 -1.58 -21.16 -3.50
N THR A 153 -1.20 -21.95 -4.50
CA THR A 153 -0.82 -23.38 -4.40
C THR A 153 0.69 -23.52 -4.35
N ASN A 154 1.40 -22.69 -5.09
CA ASN A 154 2.87 -22.64 -5.08
C ASN A 154 3.36 -21.20 -4.89
N PHE A 155 3.92 -20.91 -3.72
CA PHE A 155 4.42 -19.57 -3.39
C PHE A 155 5.74 -19.21 -4.08
N TYR A 156 6.35 -20.12 -4.84
CA TYR A 156 7.59 -19.91 -5.59
C TYR A 156 7.41 -19.85 -7.10
N GLN A 157 6.27 -20.29 -7.61
CA GLN A 157 5.96 -20.33 -9.02
C GLN A 157 5.04 -19.16 -9.38
N ALA A 158 5.22 -18.57 -10.53
CA ALA A 158 4.27 -17.61 -11.09
C ALA A 158 3.15 -18.36 -11.82
N ASP A 159 1.93 -17.83 -11.66
CA ASP A 159 0.75 -18.30 -12.37
C ASP A 159 0.93 -18.17 -13.89
N GLU A 160 0.60 -19.21 -14.63
CA GLU A 160 0.75 -19.27 -16.08
C GLU A 160 -0.11 -18.24 -16.81
N HIS A 161 -1.24 -17.81 -16.23
CA HIS A 161 -2.07 -16.73 -16.78
C HIS A 161 -1.39 -15.36 -16.73
N LEU A 162 -0.33 -15.19 -15.92
CA LEU A 162 0.33 -13.90 -15.72
C LEU A 162 1.67 -13.77 -16.48
N VAL A 163 2.33 -14.89 -16.81
CA VAL A 163 3.61 -14.91 -17.49
C VAL A 163 3.46 -15.31 -18.94
N SER A 164 4.45 -15.00 -19.77
CA SER A 164 4.50 -15.37 -21.19
C SER A 164 5.81 -16.12 -21.49
N ASP A 165 5.85 -16.87 -22.57
CA ASP A 165 7.05 -17.60 -23.02
C ASP A 165 8.32 -16.71 -23.08
N ASN A 166 8.14 -15.41 -23.38
CA ASN A 166 9.22 -14.44 -23.55
C ASN A 166 9.28 -13.40 -22.43
N LEU A 167 8.50 -13.55 -21.36
CA LEU A 167 8.44 -12.60 -20.26
C LEU A 167 8.28 -13.33 -18.91
N SER A 168 9.39 -13.71 -18.32
CA SER A 168 9.42 -14.15 -16.94
C SER A 168 9.19 -12.98 -15.97
N VAL A 169 8.90 -13.27 -14.69
CA VAL A 169 8.77 -12.24 -13.66
C VAL A 169 10.03 -11.38 -13.52
N SER A 170 11.22 -12.01 -13.59
CA SER A 170 12.49 -11.27 -13.53
C SER A 170 12.73 -10.39 -14.76
N ASP A 171 12.28 -10.84 -15.95
CA ASP A 171 12.33 -10.00 -17.16
C ASP A 171 11.39 -8.81 -17.06
N TYR A 172 10.18 -9.03 -16.54
CA TYR A 172 9.21 -7.98 -16.29
C TYR A 172 9.78 -6.91 -15.37
N THR A 173 10.25 -7.28 -14.18
CA THR A 173 10.79 -6.32 -13.21
C THR A 173 12.00 -5.56 -13.76
N ALA A 174 12.89 -6.24 -14.49
CA ALA A 174 14.03 -5.61 -15.15
C ALA A 174 13.60 -4.59 -16.22
N LYS A 175 12.54 -4.91 -16.99
CA LYS A 175 11.99 -4.01 -18.01
C LYS A 175 11.25 -2.83 -17.36
N MET A 176 10.44 -3.05 -16.32
CA MET A 176 9.78 -1.98 -15.56
C MET A 176 10.79 -0.97 -15.00
N ARG A 177 11.92 -1.44 -14.45
CA ARG A 177 13.01 -0.55 -14.01
C ARG A 177 13.60 0.30 -15.12
N LYS A 178 13.66 -0.20 -16.37
CA LYS A 178 14.10 0.61 -17.52
C LYS A 178 13.12 1.73 -17.85
N HIS A 179 11.83 1.55 -17.58
CA HIS A 179 10.83 2.61 -17.63
C HIS A 179 10.88 3.54 -16.41
N GLY A 180 11.70 3.25 -15.40
CA GLY A 180 11.78 4.03 -14.16
C GLY A 180 10.65 3.71 -13.17
N LEU A 181 10.04 2.53 -13.29
CA LEU A 181 8.98 2.03 -12.42
C LEU A 181 9.50 0.92 -11.52
N LYS A 182 9.20 1.00 -10.23
CA LYS A 182 9.42 -0.06 -9.25
C LYS A 182 8.27 -1.06 -9.28
N SER A 183 8.56 -2.31 -8.92
CA SER A 183 7.57 -3.38 -8.84
C SER A 183 7.29 -3.71 -7.37
N VAL A 184 6.06 -3.46 -6.92
CA VAL A 184 5.57 -3.82 -5.58
C VAL A 184 4.80 -5.11 -5.70
N PHE A 185 5.29 -6.18 -5.06
CA PHE A 185 4.62 -7.48 -5.07
C PHE A 185 3.68 -7.60 -3.88
N ASP A 186 2.50 -8.12 -4.15
CA ASP A 186 1.60 -8.54 -3.10
C ASP A 186 1.99 -9.94 -2.60
N ILE A 187 2.04 -10.13 -1.29
CA ILE A 187 2.41 -11.41 -0.67
C ILE A 187 1.38 -11.82 0.37
N VAL A 188 1.16 -13.11 0.47
CA VAL A 188 0.22 -13.73 1.40
C VAL A 188 0.99 -14.57 2.43
N ALA A 189 0.54 -14.62 3.67
CA ALA A 189 1.08 -15.50 4.70
C ALA A 189 -0.01 -16.28 5.45
N ASN A 190 -1.22 -15.73 5.55
CA ASN A 190 -2.26 -16.29 6.38
C ASN A 190 -2.86 -17.58 5.82
N HIS A 191 -2.98 -17.69 4.50
CA HIS A 191 -3.76 -18.74 3.86
C HIS A 191 -3.19 -19.18 2.51
N GLY A 192 -3.60 -20.38 2.10
CA GLY A 192 -3.53 -20.84 0.73
C GLY A 192 -4.90 -20.69 0.04
N THR A 193 -5.32 -21.73 -0.69
CA THR A 193 -6.58 -21.76 -1.41
C THR A 193 -7.79 -21.98 -0.48
N PRO A 194 -9.03 -21.68 -0.89
CA PRO A 194 -10.21 -22.31 -0.30
C PRO A 194 -10.07 -23.83 -0.38
N SER A 195 -10.61 -24.55 0.60
CA SER A 195 -10.43 -26.01 0.61
C SER A 195 -11.71 -26.75 0.97
N PHE A 196 -12.15 -26.70 2.20
CA PHE A 196 -13.30 -27.47 2.66
C PHE A 196 -14.63 -26.90 2.14
N THR A 197 -15.69 -27.73 2.11
CA THR A 197 -17.04 -27.40 1.59
C THR A 197 -17.24 -27.56 0.08
N MET A 198 -16.27 -28.11 -0.63
CA MET A 198 -16.50 -28.52 -2.02
C MET A 198 -17.28 -29.84 -2.06
N GLU A 199 -18.17 -29.98 -3.04
CA GLU A 199 -18.87 -31.26 -3.30
C GLU A 199 -17.88 -32.37 -3.65
N LYS A 200 -16.79 -32.03 -4.29
CA LYS A 200 -15.74 -32.91 -4.76
C LYS A 200 -14.40 -32.25 -4.53
N ASP A 201 -13.45 -33.02 -4.06
CA ASP A 201 -12.07 -32.60 -3.98
C ASP A 201 -11.52 -32.33 -5.39
N LEU A 202 -10.97 -31.12 -5.61
CA LEU A 202 -10.44 -30.69 -6.90
C LEU A 202 -8.92 -30.47 -6.79
N PRO A 203 -8.14 -30.83 -7.81
CA PRO A 203 -6.72 -30.57 -7.84
C PRO A 203 -6.37 -29.08 -7.61
N GLY A 204 -5.30 -28.82 -6.88
CA GLY A 204 -4.86 -27.49 -6.52
C GLY A 204 -5.55 -26.90 -5.27
N TYR A 205 -6.79 -27.27 -4.97
CA TYR A 205 -7.49 -26.75 -3.79
C TYR A 205 -7.02 -27.47 -2.51
N GLY A 206 -6.55 -26.68 -1.54
CA GLY A 206 -5.96 -27.20 -0.30
C GLY A 206 -4.54 -27.71 -0.44
N GLU A 207 -3.97 -27.70 -1.63
CA GLU A 207 -2.64 -28.20 -1.92
C GLU A 207 -1.58 -27.09 -1.82
N ILE A 208 -0.40 -27.44 -1.30
CA ILE A 208 0.79 -26.55 -1.28
C ILE A 208 1.97 -27.32 -1.87
N TYR A 209 2.65 -26.69 -2.81
CA TYR A 209 3.79 -27.24 -3.52
C TYR A 209 5.08 -26.49 -3.15
N ASP A 210 6.21 -27.21 -3.16
CA ASP A 210 7.53 -26.61 -2.98
C ASP A 210 8.05 -25.95 -4.28
N LYS A 211 9.24 -25.38 -4.20
CA LYS A 211 9.89 -24.72 -5.34
C LYS A 211 10.17 -25.68 -6.52
N GLU A 212 10.35 -26.95 -6.24
CA GLU A 212 10.59 -28.01 -7.21
C GLU A 212 9.30 -28.62 -7.78
N GLY A 213 8.13 -28.15 -7.30
CA GLY A 213 6.81 -28.65 -7.73
C GLY A 213 6.38 -29.94 -7.04
N ASN A 214 6.98 -30.30 -5.89
CA ASN A 214 6.53 -31.45 -5.12
C ASN A 214 5.43 -31.03 -4.14
N LEU A 215 4.39 -31.85 -4.00
CA LEU A 215 3.32 -31.67 -3.02
C LEU A 215 3.89 -31.80 -1.58
N VAL A 216 3.80 -30.73 -0.78
CA VAL A 216 4.30 -30.70 0.61
C VAL A 216 3.17 -30.65 1.65
N ALA A 217 1.99 -30.17 1.26
CA ALA A 217 0.82 -30.16 2.12
C ALA A 217 -0.47 -30.27 1.30
N ASP A 218 -1.51 -30.84 1.90
CA ASP A 218 -2.83 -30.99 1.30
C ASP A 218 -3.88 -31.02 2.40
N HIS A 219 -4.83 -30.12 2.31
CA HIS A 219 -5.97 -29.98 3.25
C HIS A 219 -7.03 -31.07 3.02
N GLN A 220 -7.02 -31.73 1.86
CA GLN A 220 -7.86 -32.87 1.46
C GLN A 220 -9.37 -32.59 1.56
N ASN A 221 -9.78 -31.35 1.30
CA ASN A 221 -11.18 -30.92 1.41
C ASN A 221 -11.85 -31.26 2.75
N LEU A 222 -11.07 -31.39 3.83
CA LEU A 222 -11.55 -31.68 5.19
C LEU A 222 -11.91 -30.39 5.92
N ALA A 223 -12.85 -30.46 6.85
CA ALA A 223 -13.03 -29.37 7.80
C ALA A 223 -11.75 -29.19 8.65
N PRO A 224 -11.37 -27.94 9.02
CA PRO A 224 -10.13 -27.70 9.75
C PRO A 224 -9.99 -28.53 11.04
N GLU A 225 -11.08 -28.77 11.77
CA GLU A 225 -11.12 -29.59 12.99
C GLU A 225 -10.85 -31.09 12.75
N ASP A 226 -11.02 -31.56 11.50
CA ASP A 226 -10.79 -32.96 11.10
C ASP A 226 -9.35 -33.20 10.63
N LEU A 227 -8.53 -32.15 10.55
CA LEU A 227 -7.11 -32.29 10.21
C LEU A 227 -6.33 -33.01 11.31
N ASP A 228 -5.49 -33.96 10.93
CA ASP A 228 -4.64 -34.75 11.83
C ASP A 228 -3.14 -34.56 11.53
N PRO A 229 -2.52 -33.45 11.93
CA PRO A 229 -1.10 -33.18 11.66
C PRO A 229 -0.14 -34.11 12.40
N LYS A 230 -0.62 -34.91 13.38
CA LYS A 230 0.21 -35.90 14.09
C LYS A 230 0.44 -37.15 13.25
N ASN A 231 -0.60 -37.64 12.58
CA ASN A 231 -0.56 -38.90 11.85
C ASN A 231 -0.49 -38.69 10.33
N ASN A 232 -0.95 -37.55 9.81
CA ASN A 232 -0.86 -37.19 8.40
C ASN A 232 0.14 -36.03 8.19
N ALA A 233 1.23 -36.32 7.46
CA ALA A 233 2.26 -35.33 7.20
C ALA A 233 1.75 -34.15 6.34
N LEU A 234 0.79 -34.40 5.43
CA LEU A 234 0.23 -33.39 4.53
C LEU A 234 -0.58 -32.32 5.27
N HIS A 235 -1.12 -32.64 6.47
CA HIS A 235 -1.88 -31.68 7.27
C HIS A 235 -1.01 -30.72 8.08
N ARG A 236 0.31 -30.89 8.14
CA ARG A 236 1.20 -30.16 9.06
C ARG A 236 1.39 -28.69 8.73
N PHE A 237 1.01 -28.28 7.55
CA PHE A 237 1.11 -26.87 7.13
C PHE A 237 -0.09 -26.04 7.59
N PHE A 238 -1.15 -26.66 8.07
CA PHE A 238 -2.41 -25.99 8.36
C PHE A 238 -2.74 -25.99 9.85
N HIS A 239 -3.37 -24.90 10.29
CA HIS A 239 -4.07 -24.86 11.55
C HIS A 239 -5.33 -25.75 11.51
N ASN A 240 -5.67 -26.34 12.64
CA ASN A 240 -6.89 -27.14 12.79
C ASN A 240 -8.12 -26.32 13.22
N TYR A 241 -8.14 -25.05 12.87
CA TYR A 241 -9.26 -24.12 13.07
C TYR A 241 -9.38 -23.15 11.89
N PRO A 242 -10.61 -22.70 11.53
CA PRO A 242 -10.81 -21.73 10.48
C PRO A 242 -10.39 -20.33 10.94
N ASP A 243 -10.00 -19.47 10.00
CA ASP A 243 -9.75 -18.05 10.22
C ASP A 243 -10.58 -17.20 9.24
N LEU A 244 -10.20 -17.15 7.98
CA LEU A 244 -10.88 -16.38 6.95
C LEU A 244 -11.76 -17.28 6.06
N VAL A 245 -13.06 -17.05 6.08
CA VAL A 245 -14.05 -17.71 5.19
C VAL A 245 -13.81 -19.23 5.13
N LYS A 246 -13.53 -19.76 3.94
CA LYS A 246 -13.24 -21.18 3.69
C LYS A 246 -11.79 -21.43 3.27
N LEU A 247 -10.91 -20.46 3.53
CA LEU A 247 -9.50 -20.55 3.16
C LEU A 247 -8.72 -21.51 4.06
N SER A 248 -7.77 -22.23 3.48
CA SER A 248 -6.87 -23.12 4.22
C SER A 248 -5.88 -22.28 5.04
N ASN A 249 -6.03 -22.28 6.35
CA ASN A 249 -5.31 -21.44 7.28
C ASN A 249 -3.91 -22.01 7.58
N LEU A 250 -2.83 -21.32 7.16
CA LEU A 250 -1.46 -21.79 7.30
C LEU A 250 -0.94 -21.65 8.74
N ASP A 251 -0.24 -22.68 9.24
CA ASP A 251 0.25 -22.72 10.64
C ASP A 251 1.53 -21.90 10.83
N ASP A 252 1.37 -20.62 11.15
CA ASP A 252 2.44 -19.67 11.46
C ASP A 252 3.31 -20.08 12.66
N LYS A 253 2.87 -21.05 13.49
CA LYS A 253 3.65 -21.59 14.61
C LYS A 253 4.60 -22.70 14.18
N ASN A 254 4.35 -23.32 13.03
CA ASN A 254 5.22 -24.36 12.49
C ASN A 254 6.47 -23.73 11.85
N PRO A 255 7.69 -24.03 12.35
CA PRO A 255 8.93 -23.48 11.76
C PRO A 255 9.10 -23.77 10.27
N ALA A 256 8.66 -24.95 9.78
CA ALA A 256 8.76 -25.31 8.38
C ALA A 256 7.86 -24.42 7.50
N VAL A 257 6.66 -24.06 7.97
CA VAL A 257 5.76 -23.12 7.27
C VAL A 257 6.36 -21.72 7.25
N ARG A 258 6.90 -21.27 8.38
CA ARG A 258 7.58 -19.97 8.48
C ARG A 258 8.75 -19.88 7.50
N ASP A 259 9.61 -20.90 7.48
CA ASP A 259 10.74 -20.98 6.57
C ASP A 259 10.30 -21.03 5.11
N TYR A 260 9.28 -21.81 4.79
CA TYR A 260 8.70 -21.89 3.45
C TYR A 260 8.25 -20.52 2.95
N LEU A 261 7.42 -19.82 3.73
CA LEU A 261 6.88 -18.51 3.38
C LEU A 261 7.97 -17.43 3.28
N ILE A 262 8.84 -17.32 4.30
CA ILE A 262 9.87 -16.27 4.30
C ILE A 262 10.90 -16.49 3.19
N ASN A 263 11.25 -17.75 2.90
CA ASN A 263 12.15 -18.05 1.77
C ASN A 263 11.49 -17.75 0.42
N SER A 264 10.16 -17.91 0.26
CA SER A 264 9.46 -17.48 -0.94
C SER A 264 9.51 -15.97 -1.13
N TYR A 265 9.40 -15.18 -0.05
CA TYR A 265 9.54 -13.72 -0.13
C TYR A 265 10.96 -13.31 -0.56
N LEU A 266 11.99 -13.96 -0.01
CA LEU A 266 13.37 -13.73 -0.42
C LEU A 266 13.61 -14.15 -1.88
N TYR A 267 12.94 -15.21 -2.34
CA TYR A 267 12.95 -15.61 -3.74
C TYR A 267 12.36 -14.50 -4.63
N TRP A 268 11.18 -13.93 -4.29
CA TRP A 268 10.59 -12.86 -5.10
C TRP A 268 11.42 -11.57 -5.09
N ILE A 269 12.11 -11.26 -3.99
CA ILE A 269 13.11 -10.18 -3.97
C ILE A 269 14.22 -10.47 -4.98
N SER A 270 14.69 -11.71 -5.07
CA SER A 270 15.68 -12.10 -6.07
C SER A 270 15.18 -12.03 -7.51
N GLN A 271 13.85 -12.15 -7.73
CA GLN A 271 13.20 -11.93 -9.02
C GLN A 271 12.92 -10.44 -9.30
N GLY A 272 13.27 -9.56 -8.39
CA GLY A 272 13.26 -8.13 -8.59
C GLY A 272 12.11 -7.37 -7.96
N ALA A 273 11.44 -7.90 -6.96
CA ALA A 273 10.52 -7.11 -6.15
C ALA A 273 11.27 -5.96 -5.46
N ASP A 274 10.74 -4.74 -5.56
CA ASP A 274 11.32 -3.53 -4.97
C ASP A 274 10.68 -3.17 -3.61
N ALA A 275 9.48 -3.68 -3.36
CA ALA A 275 8.75 -3.55 -2.09
C ALA A 275 7.67 -4.65 -2.00
N PHE A 276 7.10 -4.84 -0.81
CA PHE A 276 5.95 -5.72 -0.62
C PHE A 276 4.73 -4.98 -0.08
N ARG A 277 3.55 -5.33 -0.63
CA ARG A 277 2.27 -5.23 0.07
C ARG A 277 2.00 -6.59 0.72
N ILE A 278 1.53 -6.58 1.96
CA ILE A 278 1.24 -7.80 2.72
C ILE A 278 -0.26 -7.92 2.89
N ASP A 279 -0.81 -8.98 2.31
CA ASP A 279 -2.22 -9.33 2.47
C ASP A 279 -2.52 -9.75 3.91
N THR A 280 -3.69 -9.36 4.41
CA THR A 280 -4.24 -9.82 5.70
C THR A 280 -3.23 -9.84 6.87
N ILE A 281 -2.33 -8.84 6.94
CA ILE A 281 -1.22 -8.79 7.93
C ILE A 281 -1.69 -8.99 9.38
N ARG A 282 -2.92 -8.56 9.72
CA ARG A 282 -3.49 -8.65 11.08
C ARG A 282 -3.85 -10.08 11.51
N HIS A 283 -4.02 -11.00 10.57
CA HIS A 283 -4.40 -12.39 10.82
C HIS A 283 -3.20 -13.26 11.20
N VAL A 284 -1.98 -12.80 10.94
CA VAL A 284 -0.74 -13.48 11.30
C VAL A 284 -0.04 -12.75 12.46
N PRO A 285 0.40 -13.45 13.50
CA PRO A 285 1.01 -12.85 14.69
C PRO A 285 2.22 -11.97 14.38
N HIS A 286 2.40 -10.87 15.13
CA HIS A 286 3.55 -9.97 14.99
C HIS A 286 4.91 -10.67 15.09
N ALA A 287 4.99 -11.81 15.80
CA ALA A 287 6.24 -12.57 15.89
C ALA A 287 6.70 -13.12 14.52
N PHE A 288 5.77 -13.55 13.67
CA PHE A 288 6.07 -13.94 12.29
C PHE A 288 6.58 -12.75 11.48
N TRP A 289 5.85 -11.62 11.50
CA TRP A 289 6.21 -10.44 10.73
C TRP A 289 7.53 -9.81 11.18
N ARG A 290 7.84 -9.90 12.47
CA ARG A 290 9.15 -9.50 12.98
C ARG A 290 10.27 -10.36 12.38
N GLU A 291 10.12 -11.69 12.43
CA GLU A 291 11.12 -12.60 11.84
C GLU A 291 11.27 -12.38 10.34
N ALA A 292 10.15 -12.28 9.61
CA ALA A 292 10.16 -12.03 8.17
C ALA A 292 10.86 -10.70 7.84
N SER A 293 10.52 -9.64 8.57
CA SER A 293 11.15 -8.32 8.39
C SER A 293 12.63 -8.33 8.70
N ASP A 294 13.04 -8.99 9.78
CA ASP A 294 14.45 -9.08 10.17
C ASP A 294 15.26 -9.81 9.08
N ARG A 295 14.78 -10.97 8.59
CA ARG A 295 15.45 -11.76 7.54
C ARG A 295 15.49 -11.01 6.19
N ILE A 296 14.45 -10.26 5.83
CA ILE A 296 14.43 -9.46 4.60
C ILE A 296 15.42 -8.29 4.72
N ARG A 297 15.40 -7.56 5.82
CA ARG A 297 16.26 -6.39 6.04
C ARG A 297 17.72 -6.72 6.29
N GLU A 298 18.02 -7.93 6.73
CA GLU A 298 19.41 -8.42 6.79
C GLU A 298 20.08 -8.40 5.41
N GLN A 299 19.33 -8.69 4.35
CA GLN A 299 19.82 -8.67 2.97
C GLN A 299 19.58 -7.32 2.27
N ASN A 300 18.47 -6.65 2.60
CA ASN A 300 18.03 -5.40 1.99
C ASN A 300 17.55 -4.42 3.08
N PRO A 301 18.45 -3.67 3.72
CA PRO A 301 18.14 -2.85 4.91
C PRO A 301 17.04 -1.81 4.71
N ASP A 302 16.89 -1.26 3.51
CA ASP A 302 15.90 -0.24 3.17
C ASP A 302 14.65 -0.82 2.47
N PHE A 303 14.48 -2.16 2.46
CA PHE A 303 13.34 -2.79 1.79
C PHE A 303 12.02 -2.39 2.45
N PHE A 304 11.15 -1.77 1.66
CA PHE A 304 9.88 -1.25 2.15
C PHE A 304 8.78 -2.31 2.13
N MET A 305 8.01 -2.35 3.20
CA MET A 305 6.85 -3.23 3.32
C MET A 305 5.68 -2.47 3.93
N PHE A 306 4.49 -2.69 3.39
CA PHE A 306 3.25 -2.18 3.97
C PHE A 306 2.16 -3.25 3.95
N GLY A 307 1.41 -3.33 5.04
CA GLY A 307 0.41 -4.38 5.25
C GLY A 307 -1.01 -3.87 5.16
N GLU A 308 -1.89 -4.76 4.75
CA GLU A 308 -3.32 -4.57 4.89
C GLU A 308 -3.78 -5.03 6.27
N ALA A 309 -3.92 -4.07 7.17
CA ALA A 309 -4.61 -4.28 8.43
C ALA A 309 -6.02 -3.68 8.32
N PHE A 310 -6.98 -4.43 7.77
CA PHE A 310 -8.33 -3.92 7.51
C PHE A 310 -9.06 -3.58 8.82
N ASP A 311 -8.86 -2.34 9.27
CA ASP A 311 -9.45 -1.79 10.48
C ASP A 311 -9.40 -0.25 10.41
N TYR A 312 -10.44 0.41 10.86
CA TYR A 312 -10.51 1.88 10.86
C TYR A 312 -10.02 2.50 12.17
N GLU A 313 -9.68 1.68 13.17
CA GLU A 313 -9.13 2.13 14.43
C GLU A 313 -7.60 2.21 14.37
N ALA A 314 -7.07 3.43 14.32
CA ALA A 314 -5.64 3.68 14.16
C ALA A 314 -4.76 2.94 15.21
N ASN A 315 -5.23 2.82 16.45
CA ASN A 315 -4.49 2.10 17.50
C ASN A 315 -4.28 0.62 17.19
N ASN A 316 -5.21 -0.01 16.47
CA ASN A 316 -5.10 -1.42 16.09
C ASN A 316 -4.08 -1.58 14.96
N ILE A 317 -4.23 -0.83 13.89
CA ILE A 317 -3.36 -0.97 12.71
C ILE A 317 -1.93 -0.49 12.96
N ALA A 318 -1.76 0.51 13.81
CA ALA A 318 -0.46 1.08 14.13
C ALA A 318 0.50 0.09 14.82
N GLN A 319 -0.02 -0.96 15.45
CA GLN A 319 0.82 -1.96 16.12
C GLN A 319 1.82 -2.60 15.15
N HIS A 320 1.47 -2.77 13.87
CA HIS A 320 2.36 -3.32 12.84
C HIS A 320 3.54 -2.38 12.54
N THR A 321 3.37 -1.05 12.70
CA THR A 321 4.41 -0.07 12.41
C THR A 321 5.51 -0.02 13.47
N LEU A 322 5.25 -0.61 14.65
CA LEU A 322 6.21 -0.56 15.76
C LEU A 322 7.42 -1.48 15.49
N PRO A 323 8.66 -1.03 15.71
CA PRO A 323 9.86 -1.82 15.47
C PRO A 323 9.86 -3.19 16.18
N LYS A 324 9.32 -3.26 17.40
CA LYS A 324 9.18 -4.52 18.16
C LYS A 324 8.31 -5.57 17.46
N ASN A 325 7.45 -5.15 16.53
CA ASN A 325 6.51 -5.97 15.77
C ASN A 325 6.90 -6.16 14.30
N GLY A 326 8.14 -5.77 13.94
CA GLY A 326 8.67 -5.87 12.58
C GLY A 326 8.77 -4.53 11.83
N GLY A 327 8.15 -3.46 12.33
CA GLY A 327 8.23 -2.13 11.71
C GLY A 327 7.74 -2.13 10.25
N VAL A 328 6.59 -2.77 10.01
CA VAL A 328 5.92 -2.80 8.70
C VAL A 328 4.96 -1.63 8.63
N SER A 329 5.02 -0.81 7.58
CA SER A 329 4.02 0.22 7.34
C SER A 329 2.64 -0.39 7.07
N VAL A 330 1.60 0.41 7.00
CA VAL A 330 0.24 -0.08 6.75
C VAL A 330 -0.52 0.82 5.78
N LEU A 331 -1.53 0.25 5.12
CA LEU A 331 -2.57 0.99 4.42
C LEU A 331 -3.35 1.87 5.42
N ASP A 332 -3.51 3.14 5.10
CA ASP A 332 -4.06 4.17 5.98
C ASP A 332 -5.60 4.17 5.95
N PHE A 333 -6.21 3.13 6.51
CA PHE A 333 -7.67 2.98 6.56
C PHE A 333 -8.41 4.12 7.28
N PRO A 334 -7.89 4.71 8.37
CA PRO A 334 -8.52 5.90 8.96
C PRO A 334 -8.60 7.07 7.99
N MET A 335 -7.52 7.35 7.24
CA MET A 335 -7.52 8.39 6.20
C MET A 335 -8.42 8.02 5.03
N GLN A 336 -8.45 6.75 4.62
CA GLN A 336 -9.33 6.26 3.56
C GLN A 336 -10.79 6.59 3.88
N LYS A 337 -11.27 6.24 5.07
CA LYS A 337 -12.64 6.52 5.52
C LYS A 337 -12.95 8.02 5.52
N ALA A 338 -12.03 8.84 6.00
CA ALA A 338 -12.19 10.28 6.03
C ALA A 338 -12.19 10.88 4.62
N MET A 339 -11.31 10.41 3.72
CA MET A 339 -11.29 10.85 2.31
C MET A 339 -12.58 10.52 1.59
N VAL A 340 -13.12 9.31 1.75
CA VAL A 340 -14.43 8.94 1.16
C VAL A 340 -15.52 9.88 1.67
N SER A 341 -15.59 10.10 2.98
CA SER A 341 -16.59 11.00 3.58
C SER A 341 -16.53 12.42 3.02
N VAL A 342 -15.30 12.94 2.78
CA VAL A 342 -15.11 14.32 2.31
C VAL A 342 -15.28 14.44 0.80
N PHE A 343 -14.76 13.52 0.01
CA PHE A 343 -14.66 13.70 -1.44
C PHE A 343 -15.79 13.06 -2.26
N GLU A 344 -16.62 12.19 -1.67
CA GLU A 344 -17.88 11.80 -2.32
C GLU A 344 -18.83 12.98 -2.48
N LYS A 345 -18.82 13.91 -1.50
CA LYS A 345 -19.67 15.09 -1.48
C LYS A 345 -18.89 16.34 -1.09
N PRO A 346 -17.98 16.82 -1.94
CA PRO A 346 -17.03 17.87 -1.55
C PRO A 346 -17.70 19.19 -1.14
N LEU A 347 -18.88 19.51 -1.68
CA LEU A 347 -19.61 20.74 -1.32
C LEU A 347 -20.38 20.66 0.00
N GLU A 348 -20.66 19.42 0.48
CA GLU A 348 -21.43 19.18 1.72
C GLU A 348 -20.53 18.85 2.92
N SER A 349 -19.23 18.67 2.71
CA SER A 349 -18.24 18.22 3.69
C SER A 349 -17.24 19.31 4.06
N ASP A 350 -16.44 19.07 5.11
CA ASP A 350 -15.44 19.98 5.63
C ASP A 350 -14.03 19.37 5.57
N PHE A 351 -13.01 20.15 5.17
CA PHE A 351 -11.61 19.72 5.27
C PHE A 351 -11.17 19.44 6.71
N ALA A 352 -11.84 20.04 7.72
CA ALA A 352 -11.57 19.77 9.13
C ALA A 352 -11.77 18.28 9.49
N ASP A 353 -12.64 17.56 8.77
CA ASP A 353 -12.89 16.13 9.01
C ASP A 353 -11.64 15.26 8.72
N LEU A 354 -10.67 15.77 7.95
CA LEU A 354 -9.41 15.09 7.66
C LEU A 354 -8.33 15.32 8.72
N GLU A 355 -8.45 16.35 9.57
CA GLU A 355 -7.39 16.75 10.49
C GLU A 355 -7.07 15.67 11.52
N ASN A 356 -8.10 15.07 12.11
CA ASN A 356 -7.96 14.09 13.19
C ASN A 356 -7.25 12.79 12.77
N VAL A 357 -7.16 12.51 11.47
CA VAL A 357 -6.51 11.30 10.93
C VAL A 357 -5.11 11.57 10.35
N LEU A 358 -4.61 12.80 10.48
CA LEU A 358 -3.26 13.16 10.03
C LEU A 358 -2.16 12.71 11.00
N TYR A 359 -2.44 12.68 12.31
CA TYR A 359 -1.50 12.27 13.37
C TYR A 359 -0.14 13.00 13.32
N LEU A 360 -0.14 14.29 13.06
CA LEU A 360 1.10 15.08 12.86
C LEU A 360 1.87 15.37 14.15
N THR A 361 1.21 15.40 15.30
CA THR A 361 1.81 15.69 16.62
C THR A 361 1.67 14.55 17.60
N HIS A 362 0.58 13.84 17.55
CA HIS A 362 0.28 12.71 18.43
C HIS A 362 -0.43 11.64 17.62
N GLY A 363 -0.02 10.41 17.81
CA GLY A 363 -0.64 9.29 17.14
C GLY A 363 -0.04 7.96 17.57
N PRO A 364 -0.66 6.86 17.20
CA PRO A 364 -0.21 5.52 17.57
C PRO A 364 0.90 4.98 16.64
N TYR A 365 1.11 5.61 15.49
CA TYR A 365 2.06 5.13 14.46
C TYR A 365 3.50 5.42 14.82
N ASN A 366 4.41 4.53 14.43
CA ASN A 366 5.85 4.78 14.56
C ASN A 366 6.28 6.00 13.73
N ASN A 367 5.74 6.15 12.51
CA ASN A 367 5.93 7.33 11.67
C ASN A 367 4.73 7.50 10.71
N PRO A 368 3.89 8.54 10.85
CA PRO A 368 2.73 8.74 9.97
C PRO A 368 3.08 9.12 8.53
N TYR A 369 4.31 9.58 8.27
CA TYR A 369 4.77 9.93 6.91
C TYR A 369 5.10 8.71 6.05
N GLU A 370 5.13 7.52 6.63
CA GLU A 370 5.42 6.26 5.97
C GLU A 370 4.15 5.46 5.64
N LEU A 371 2.97 5.93 6.07
CA LEU A 371 1.70 5.27 5.76
C LEU A 371 1.42 5.33 4.26
N THR A 372 0.91 4.23 3.71
CA THR A 372 0.43 4.18 2.32
C THR A 372 -1.02 4.65 2.29
N THR A 373 -1.24 5.85 1.74
CA THR A 373 -2.51 6.56 1.76
C THR A 373 -3.29 6.28 0.48
N PHE A 374 -4.58 6.00 0.60
CA PHE A 374 -5.46 5.61 -0.50
C PHE A 374 -6.91 6.02 -0.18
N TYR A 375 -7.83 5.90 -1.15
CA TYR A 375 -9.26 6.16 -0.94
C TYR A 375 -10.16 5.02 -1.41
N ASP A 376 -9.72 4.18 -2.34
CA ASP A 376 -10.38 2.93 -2.73
C ASP A 376 -9.37 1.85 -3.13
N ASN A 377 -9.81 0.59 -3.13
CA ASN A 377 -9.05 -0.56 -3.59
C ASN A 377 -9.99 -1.67 -4.10
N HIS A 378 -9.46 -2.86 -4.34
CA HIS A 378 -10.21 -3.98 -4.89
C HIS A 378 -11.15 -4.69 -3.90
N ASP A 379 -10.97 -4.48 -2.58
CA ASP A 379 -11.74 -5.15 -1.50
C ASP A 379 -12.87 -4.30 -0.93
N MET A 380 -13.00 -3.05 -1.39
CA MET A 380 -14.03 -2.13 -0.93
C MET A 380 -14.75 -1.47 -2.10
N ALA A 381 -15.89 -0.84 -1.83
CA ALA A 381 -16.56 -0.07 -2.86
C ALA A 381 -15.64 1.06 -3.38
N ARG A 382 -15.61 1.24 -4.70
CA ARG A 382 -14.98 2.41 -5.28
C ARG A 382 -15.70 3.67 -4.81
N ILE A 383 -14.95 4.74 -4.62
CA ILE A 383 -15.54 6.04 -4.22
C ILE A 383 -16.66 6.46 -5.19
N ASN A 384 -17.81 6.84 -4.64
CA ASN A 384 -18.97 7.27 -5.43
C ASN A 384 -18.99 8.80 -5.62
N ALA A 385 -17.93 9.33 -6.19
CA ALA A 385 -17.72 10.75 -6.37
C ALA A 385 -18.03 11.22 -7.80
N THR A 386 -18.30 12.52 -7.96
CA THR A 386 -18.27 13.21 -9.26
C THR A 386 -16.82 13.32 -9.77
N ASP A 387 -16.60 13.74 -11.01
CA ASP A 387 -15.26 14.00 -11.52
C ASP A 387 -14.49 15.01 -10.66
N ASN A 388 -15.18 16.06 -10.17
CA ASN A 388 -14.60 17.04 -9.25
C ASN A 388 -14.24 16.42 -7.90
N GLY A 389 -15.03 15.46 -7.41
CA GLY A 389 -14.70 14.72 -6.20
C GLY A 389 -13.41 13.91 -6.33
N PHE A 390 -13.23 13.20 -7.46
CA PHE A 390 -11.97 12.51 -7.78
C PHE A 390 -10.79 13.48 -7.89
N ILE A 391 -10.97 14.62 -8.59
CA ILE A 391 -9.94 15.66 -8.73
C ILE A 391 -9.50 16.16 -7.34
N ASN A 392 -10.44 16.48 -6.46
CA ASN A 392 -10.13 16.92 -5.10
C ASN A 392 -9.47 15.84 -4.26
N ALA A 393 -9.91 14.57 -4.39
CA ALA A 393 -9.28 13.44 -3.72
C ALA A 393 -7.81 13.27 -4.17
N HIS A 394 -7.51 13.39 -5.45
CA HIS A 394 -6.15 13.33 -5.97
C HIS A 394 -5.30 14.52 -5.51
N ASN A 395 -5.84 15.74 -5.56
CA ASN A 395 -5.14 16.94 -5.10
C ASN A 395 -4.73 16.81 -3.63
N TRP A 396 -5.61 16.28 -2.78
CA TRP A 396 -5.29 15.96 -1.37
C TRP A 396 -4.26 14.84 -1.27
N LEU A 397 -4.51 13.69 -1.90
CA LEU A 397 -3.69 12.48 -1.80
C LEU A 397 -2.21 12.72 -2.17
N PHE A 398 -1.95 13.52 -3.19
CA PHE A 398 -0.60 13.78 -3.69
C PHE A 398 0.12 14.91 -2.97
N THR A 399 -0.56 15.68 -2.12
CA THR A 399 0.04 16.81 -1.40
C THR A 399 0.15 16.59 0.12
N VAL A 400 -0.74 15.80 0.70
CA VAL A 400 -0.73 15.45 2.12
C VAL A 400 0.43 14.51 2.48
N ARG A 401 0.68 14.31 3.77
CA ARG A 401 1.64 13.31 4.26
C ARG A 401 1.30 11.90 3.79
N GLY A 402 2.29 11.00 3.73
CA GLY A 402 2.14 9.61 3.34
C GLY A 402 2.54 9.33 1.89
N ILE A 403 2.40 8.08 1.48
CA ILE A 403 2.76 7.54 0.17
C ILE A 403 1.47 7.30 -0.61
N PRO A 404 1.19 8.04 -1.69
CA PRO A 404 -0.07 7.91 -2.41
C PRO A 404 -0.19 6.59 -3.16
N VAL A 405 -1.36 5.96 -3.04
CA VAL A 405 -1.76 4.77 -3.80
C VAL A 405 -3.05 5.06 -4.54
N VAL A 406 -3.08 4.81 -5.85
CA VAL A 406 -4.29 4.96 -6.68
C VAL A 406 -4.61 3.63 -7.34
N TYR A 407 -5.83 3.16 -7.18
CA TYR A 407 -6.32 1.93 -7.77
C TYR A 407 -6.64 2.13 -9.27
N MET A 408 -6.26 1.16 -10.11
CA MET A 408 -6.48 1.20 -11.56
C MET A 408 -7.92 1.57 -11.92
N GLY A 409 -8.09 2.49 -12.86
CA GLY A 409 -9.38 2.99 -13.32
C GLY A 409 -9.92 4.17 -12.50
N SER A 410 -9.40 4.47 -11.31
CA SER A 410 -9.83 5.63 -10.53
C SER A 410 -9.44 6.96 -11.19
N GLU A 411 -8.42 6.93 -12.06
CA GLU A 411 -8.04 8.06 -12.90
C GLU A 411 -9.08 8.47 -13.96
N ILE A 412 -10.11 7.64 -14.15
CA ILE A 412 -11.26 7.92 -15.04
C ILE A 412 -12.60 7.71 -14.36
N GLY A 413 -12.61 7.53 -13.03
CA GLY A 413 -13.83 7.21 -12.28
C GLY A 413 -14.50 5.91 -12.74
N PHE A 414 -13.71 4.89 -13.14
CA PHE A 414 -14.20 3.60 -13.60
C PHE A 414 -14.99 2.90 -12.51
N MET A 415 -16.20 2.40 -12.87
CA MET A 415 -17.08 1.64 -11.95
C MET A 415 -17.30 2.32 -10.59
N ARG A 416 -17.38 3.67 -10.54
CA ARG A 416 -17.60 4.42 -9.30
C ARG A 416 -18.81 3.93 -8.52
N GLY A 417 -18.66 3.84 -7.20
CA GLY A 417 -19.71 3.38 -6.28
C GLY A 417 -19.96 1.88 -6.29
N THR A 418 -19.20 1.07 -7.04
CA THR A 418 -19.43 -0.38 -7.11
C THR A 418 -18.55 -1.15 -6.13
N ALA A 419 -19.17 -2.11 -5.44
CA ALA A 419 -18.50 -3.03 -4.53
C ALA A 419 -17.76 -4.15 -5.31
N GLU A 420 -17.03 -5.00 -4.58
CA GLU A 420 -16.20 -6.09 -5.11
C GLU A 420 -16.90 -6.89 -6.20
N HIS A 421 -18.00 -7.56 -5.88
CA HIS A 421 -18.73 -8.39 -6.82
C HIS A 421 -19.87 -7.65 -7.56
N ALA A 422 -19.78 -6.31 -7.64
CA ALA A 422 -20.69 -5.47 -8.44
C ALA A 422 -19.95 -4.74 -9.58
N GLY A 423 -18.72 -5.11 -9.85
CA GLY A 423 -17.93 -4.56 -10.94
C GLY A 423 -16.68 -3.76 -10.51
N ASN A 424 -16.40 -3.63 -9.22
CA ASN A 424 -15.15 -3.00 -8.75
C ASN A 424 -13.92 -3.62 -9.43
N ARG A 425 -13.92 -4.96 -9.59
CA ARG A 425 -12.84 -5.74 -10.23
C ARG A 425 -13.12 -6.07 -11.70
N ASN A 426 -13.98 -5.34 -12.40
CA ASN A 426 -14.22 -5.57 -13.82
C ASN A 426 -12.98 -5.19 -14.65
N TYR A 427 -12.86 -5.81 -15.83
CA TYR A 427 -11.76 -5.61 -16.76
C TYR A 427 -11.70 -4.18 -17.27
N LEU A 428 -10.56 -3.52 -17.09
CA LEU A 428 -10.33 -2.13 -17.53
C LEU A 428 -10.10 -2.08 -19.05
N GLY A 429 -9.09 -2.78 -19.55
CA GLY A 429 -8.81 -3.00 -20.96
C GLY A 429 -8.20 -1.82 -21.70
N GLN A 430 -7.43 -2.10 -22.73
CA GLN A 430 -6.63 -1.14 -23.50
C GLN A 430 -7.46 0.04 -24.04
N LYS A 431 -8.67 -0.23 -24.53
CA LYS A 431 -9.55 0.83 -25.09
C LYS A 431 -9.83 1.96 -24.09
N ARG A 432 -10.00 1.65 -22.79
CA ARG A 432 -10.24 2.69 -21.78
C ARG A 432 -8.98 3.45 -21.46
N LEU A 433 -7.83 2.79 -21.43
CA LEU A 433 -6.54 3.44 -21.25
C LEU A 433 -6.25 4.43 -22.38
N ASP A 434 -6.52 4.03 -23.62
CA ASP A 434 -6.31 4.92 -24.78
C ASP A 434 -7.19 6.18 -24.72
N GLN A 435 -8.40 6.05 -24.20
CA GLN A 435 -9.34 7.16 -24.03
C GLN A 435 -9.09 8.01 -22.79
N ALA A 436 -8.42 7.46 -21.79
CA ALA A 436 -8.21 8.08 -20.49
C ALA A 436 -7.41 9.38 -20.56
N LYS A 437 -6.44 9.51 -21.48
CA LYS A 437 -5.54 10.66 -21.61
C LYS A 437 -6.25 12.01 -21.77
N THR A 438 -7.49 12.01 -22.24
CA THR A 438 -8.32 13.21 -22.39
C THR A 438 -9.34 13.38 -21.27
N HIS A 439 -9.37 12.46 -20.32
CA HIS A 439 -10.34 12.52 -19.22
C HIS A 439 -9.93 13.57 -18.17
N PRO A 440 -10.85 14.45 -17.71
CA PRO A 440 -10.52 15.52 -16.77
C PRO A 440 -9.87 15.03 -15.48
N ILE A 441 -10.32 13.92 -14.92
CA ILE A 441 -9.75 13.32 -13.71
C ILE A 441 -8.28 12.95 -13.95
N GLN A 442 -7.98 12.26 -15.08
CA GLN A 442 -6.61 11.84 -15.38
C GLN A 442 -5.68 13.04 -15.63
N GLN A 443 -6.15 14.06 -16.32
CA GLN A 443 -5.36 15.27 -16.56
C GLN A 443 -5.00 15.98 -15.24
N ALA A 444 -5.96 16.13 -14.34
CA ALA A 444 -5.72 16.70 -13.01
C ALA A 444 -4.77 15.84 -12.18
N LEU A 445 -4.98 14.52 -12.16
CA LEU A 445 -4.10 13.56 -11.50
C LEU A 445 -2.67 13.65 -12.04
N THR A 446 -2.50 13.63 -13.36
CA THR A 446 -1.20 13.73 -14.02
C THR A 446 -0.45 15.01 -13.60
N ASN A 447 -1.15 16.13 -13.55
CA ASN A 447 -0.55 17.41 -13.17
C ASN A 447 -0.04 17.35 -11.72
N ILE A 448 -0.87 16.97 -10.75
CA ILE A 448 -0.48 16.99 -9.34
C ILE A 448 0.54 15.88 -8.99
N ALA A 449 0.44 14.71 -9.63
CA ALA A 449 1.40 13.63 -9.44
C ALA A 449 2.80 14.01 -9.94
N ASN A 450 2.90 14.70 -11.08
CA ASN A 450 4.17 15.21 -11.60
C ASN A 450 4.74 16.35 -10.73
N VAL A 451 3.90 17.20 -10.14
CA VAL A 451 4.35 18.18 -9.14
C VAL A 451 4.95 17.45 -7.93
N ARG A 452 4.29 16.42 -7.36
CA ARG A 452 4.85 15.63 -6.27
C ARG A 452 6.18 14.98 -6.67
N LYS A 453 6.25 14.38 -7.87
CA LYS A 453 7.45 13.68 -8.37
C LYS A 453 8.69 14.57 -8.39
N THR A 454 8.53 15.89 -8.63
CA THR A 454 9.63 16.85 -8.69
C THR A 454 9.83 17.65 -7.40
N THR A 455 8.91 17.55 -6.42
CA THR A 455 8.91 18.34 -5.19
C THR A 455 9.24 17.45 -3.98
N VAL A 456 10.52 17.44 -3.56
CA VAL A 456 10.98 16.59 -2.44
C VAL A 456 10.25 16.89 -1.12
N ALA A 457 9.82 18.12 -0.91
CA ALA A 457 9.03 18.51 0.25
C ALA A 457 7.68 17.78 0.30
N LEU A 458 6.99 17.58 -0.84
CA LEU A 458 5.75 16.79 -0.89
C LEU A 458 5.98 15.29 -0.64
N GLN A 459 7.14 14.78 -1.00
CA GLN A 459 7.49 13.37 -0.85
C GLN A 459 7.78 13.02 0.61
N ARG A 460 8.68 13.76 1.27
CA ARG A 460 9.26 13.41 2.57
C ARG A 460 9.19 14.50 3.63
N GLY A 461 8.61 15.66 3.29
CA GLY A 461 8.58 16.82 4.17
C GLY A 461 7.65 16.65 5.36
N VAL A 462 7.98 17.33 6.47
CA VAL A 462 7.08 17.52 7.60
C VAL A 462 5.90 18.38 7.16
N GLN A 463 4.69 18.01 7.54
CA GLN A 463 3.47 18.78 7.29
C GLN A 463 3.16 19.68 8.47
N VAL A 464 2.89 20.96 8.21
CA VAL A 464 2.42 21.95 9.20
C VAL A 464 1.14 22.57 8.69
N ASN A 465 0.01 22.24 9.31
CA ASN A 465 -1.30 22.79 8.95
C ASN A 465 -1.39 24.28 9.33
N LEU A 466 -2.00 25.07 8.44
CA LEU A 466 -2.38 26.46 8.66
C LEU A 466 -3.91 26.61 8.76
N GLU A 467 -4.62 26.01 7.82
CA GLU A 467 -6.07 26.06 7.72
C GLU A 467 -6.60 24.74 7.16
N LEU A 468 -7.54 24.11 7.85
CA LEU A 468 -8.38 23.03 7.36
C LEU A 468 -9.80 23.36 7.80
N ASN A 469 -10.58 24.01 6.93
CA ASN A 469 -11.89 24.52 7.29
C ASN A 469 -12.80 24.69 6.07
N GLY A 470 -13.98 24.14 6.11
CA GLY A 470 -14.96 24.22 5.03
C GLY A 470 -14.39 23.68 3.71
N HIS A 471 -14.32 24.53 2.70
CA HIS A 471 -13.81 24.15 1.37
C HIS A 471 -12.32 24.48 1.19
N ARG A 472 -11.64 25.00 2.19
CA ARG A 472 -10.27 25.52 2.11
C ARG A 472 -9.31 24.67 2.93
N ALA A 473 -8.15 24.36 2.35
CA ALA A 473 -7.03 23.81 3.09
C ALA A 473 -5.74 24.54 2.71
N ALA A 474 -4.93 24.83 3.73
CA ALA A 474 -3.60 25.42 3.57
C ALA A 474 -2.62 24.74 4.54
N PHE A 475 -1.48 24.29 4.05
CA PHE A 475 -0.44 23.69 4.88
C PHE A 475 0.94 23.77 4.20
N TYR A 476 1.98 23.74 5.03
CA TYR A 476 3.34 23.58 4.55
C TYR A 476 3.75 22.10 4.51
N ARG A 477 4.63 21.78 3.56
CA ARG A 477 5.46 20.58 3.54
C ARG A 477 6.92 21.03 3.52
N VAL A 478 7.73 20.56 4.44
CA VAL A 478 9.07 21.10 4.69
C VAL A 478 10.13 20.02 4.78
N VAL A 479 11.18 20.16 3.97
CA VAL A 479 12.43 19.41 4.10
C VAL A 479 13.57 20.41 4.30
N ASP A 480 14.36 20.26 5.33
CA ASP A 480 15.63 20.98 5.51
C ASP A 480 16.67 20.03 6.12
N THR A 481 17.48 19.44 5.26
CA THR A 481 18.52 18.47 5.57
C THR A 481 19.83 18.89 4.89
N LYS A 482 20.89 18.11 5.07
CA LYS A 482 22.17 18.35 4.33
C LYS A 482 22.03 18.10 2.83
N GLY A 483 21.10 17.24 2.41
CA GLY A 483 20.95 16.83 1.00
C GLY A 483 19.83 17.54 0.25
N ALA A 484 18.86 18.15 0.94
CA ALA A 484 17.73 18.84 0.34
C ALA A 484 17.17 19.90 1.30
N ALA A 485 16.85 21.07 0.79
CA ALA A 485 16.23 22.14 1.56
C ALA A 485 15.16 22.81 0.71
N GLN A 486 13.88 22.57 1.04
CA GLN A 486 12.74 23.00 0.26
C GLN A 486 11.51 23.17 1.16
N THR A 487 10.76 24.24 0.95
CA THR A 487 9.45 24.47 1.57
C THR A 487 8.38 24.55 0.48
N ALA A 488 7.36 23.70 0.55
CA ALA A 488 6.18 23.78 -0.31
C ALA A 488 4.99 24.27 0.53
N LEU A 489 4.30 25.30 0.05
CA LEU A 489 3.01 25.74 0.56
C LEU A 489 1.91 25.20 -0.36
N VAL A 490 1.03 24.39 0.18
CA VAL A 490 -0.10 23.78 -0.53
C VAL A 490 -1.37 24.53 -0.18
N LEU A 491 -2.13 24.92 -1.19
CA LEU A 491 -3.43 25.59 -1.08
C LEU A 491 -4.46 24.79 -1.88
N LEU A 492 -5.53 24.36 -1.23
CA LEU A 492 -6.60 23.54 -1.81
C LEU A 492 -7.94 24.25 -1.69
N ASN A 493 -8.72 24.19 -2.76
CA ASN A 493 -10.10 24.63 -2.80
C ASN A 493 -10.99 23.52 -3.37
N LYS A 494 -11.81 22.86 -2.54
CA LYS A 494 -12.78 21.84 -3.00
C LYS A 494 -14.17 22.41 -3.28
N GLY A 495 -14.33 23.73 -3.17
CA GLY A 495 -15.57 24.44 -3.45
C GLY A 495 -15.82 24.66 -4.94
N ASP A 496 -16.97 25.20 -5.27
CA ASP A 496 -17.44 25.54 -6.63
C ASP A 496 -17.23 27.02 -7.02
N SER A 497 -16.61 27.79 -6.14
CA SER A 497 -16.23 29.19 -6.35
C SER A 497 -14.75 29.39 -6.05
N ALA A 498 -14.14 30.40 -6.69
CA ALA A 498 -12.74 30.76 -6.46
C ALA A 498 -12.54 31.30 -5.06
N GLU A 499 -11.46 30.88 -4.38
CA GLU A 499 -11.13 31.26 -3.01
C GLU A 499 -9.83 32.03 -2.93
N ALA A 500 -9.87 33.18 -2.22
CA ALA A 500 -8.69 34.01 -1.96
C ALA A 500 -7.94 33.52 -0.72
N PHE A 501 -6.63 33.31 -0.85
CA PHE A 501 -5.74 32.96 0.24
C PHE A 501 -4.78 34.11 0.55
N VAL A 502 -4.62 34.43 1.82
CA VAL A 502 -3.63 35.40 2.34
C VAL A 502 -2.84 34.68 3.43
N ILE A 503 -1.64 34.26 3.11
CA ILE A 503 -0.80 33.47 3.99
C ILE A 503 0.30 34.32 4.61
N ASN A 504 0.16 34.59 5.92
CA ASN A 504 1.13 35.33 6.73
C ASN A 504 1.93 34.40 7.66
N ASP A 505 1.25 33.37 8.21
CA ASP A 505 1.81 32.50 9.24
C ASP A 505 3.00 31.72 8.70
N PHE A 506 4.12 31.80 9.40
CA PHE A 506 5.39 31.13 9.06
C PHE A 506 5.97 31.50 7.69
N MET A 507 5.44 32.54 7.03
CA MET A 507 5.88 32.94 5.70
C MET A 507 7.39 33.25 5.70
N GLN A 508 8.04 32.89 4.61
CA GLN A 508 9.48 33.06 4.44
C GLN A 508 9.74 33.99 3.25
N SER A 509 10.60 34.98 3.46
CA SER A 509 11.04 35.87 2.37
C SER A 509 11.80 35.10 1.29
N GLY A 510 11.72 35.61 0.06
CA GLY A 510 12.36 35.04 -1.11
C GLY A 510 11.40 34.76 -2.25
N GLU A 511 11.90 34.09 -3.26
CA GLU A 511 11.12 33.70 -4.44
C GLU A 511 10.32 32.41 -4.15
N TRP A 512 9.03 32.45 -4.46
CA TRP A 512 8.10 31.33 -4.43
C TRP A 512 7.61 31.06 -5.85
N VAL A 513 7.71 29.83 -6.31
CA VAL A 513 7.30 29.40 -7.66
C VAL A 513 6.12 28.43 -7.54
N GLU A 514 5.00 28.78 -8.19
CA GLU A 514 3.85 27.90 -8.28
C GLU A 514 4.10 26.82 -9.35
N GLN A 515 4.03 25.56 -8.94
CA GLN A 515 4.56 24.44 -9.73
C GLN A 515 3.66 24.00 -10.90
N LEU A 516 2.37 24.32 -10.87
CA LEU A 516 1.44 23.97 -11.97
C LEU A 516 1.44 25.02 -13.07
N SER A 517 1.50 26.31 -12.72
CA SER A 517 1.46 27.42 -13.66
C SER A 517 2.83 27.97 -14.04
N GLY A 518 3.86 27.72 -13.23
CA GLY A 518 5.18 28.33 -13.34
C GLY A 518 5.22 29.81 -12.91
N GLN A 519 4.14 30.34 -12.34
CA GLN A 519 4.10 31.71 -11.83
C GLN A 519 5.07 31.87 -10.66
N SER A 520 5.86 32.96 -10.62
CA SER A 520 6.69 33.30 -9.47
C SER A 520 6.22 34.55 -8.76
N LYS A 521 6.45 34.59 -7.44
CA LYS A 521 6.23 35.75 -6.55
C LYS A 521 7.41 35.93 -5.61
N THR A 522 7.91 37.13 -5.51
CA THR A 522 8.83 37.50 -4.44
C THR A 522 8.04 37.95 -3.23
N VAL A 523 8.30 37.36 -2.10
CA VAL A 523 7.74 37.75 -0.80
C VAL A 523 8.84 38.41 0.00
N ASP A 524 8.63 39.67 0.42
CA ASP A 524 9.56 40.37 1.28
C ASP A 524 9.39 39.96 2.75
N GLN A 525 10.27 40.43 3.62
CA GLN A 525 10.18 40.14 5.04
C GLN A 525 8.87 40.78 5.59
N ASP A 526 8.12 39.98 6.37
CA ASP A 526 6.83 40.35 6.98
C ASP A 526 5.66 40.53 6.00
N ASP A 527 5.85 40.23 4.71
CA ASP A 527 4.78 40.26 3.71
C ASP A 527 4.02 38.91 3.63
N ALA A 528 2.78 39.00 3.09
CA ALA A 528 1.93 37.84 2.84
C ALA A 528 2.07 37.29 1.41
N LEU A 529 1.96 35.99 1.23
CA LEU A 529 1.67 35.41 -0.07
C LEU A 529 0.16 35.45 -0.30
N THR A 530 -0.28 36.30 -1.23
CA THR A 530 -1.70 36.44 -1.60
C THR A 530 -1.95 35.84 -2.97
N THR A 531 -2.96 34.96 -3.09
CA THR A 531 -3.34 34.32 -4.35
C THR A 531 -4.81 33.89 -4.35
N THR A 532 -5.32 33.52 -5.51
CA THR A 532 -6.67 32.95 -5.67
C THR A 532 -6.54 31.53 -6.22
N VAL A 533 -7.22 30.58 -5.58
CA VAL A 533 -7.31 29.19 -6.02
C VAL A 533 -8.67 28.95 -6.67
N GLU A 534 -8.66 28.50 -7.92
CA GLU A 534 -9.85 28.24 -8.70
C GLU A 534 -10.72 27.12 -8.08
N PRO A 535 -12.00 27.00 -8.46
CA PRO A 535 -12.87 25.92 -8.00
C PRO A 535 -12.28 24.53 -8.27
N ASN A 536 -12.36 23.63 -7.28
CA ASN A 536 -11.79 22.30 -7.32
C ASN A 536 -10.28 22.27 -7.64
N GLY A 537 -9.59 23.35 -7.25
CA GLY A 537 -8.21 23.61 -7.62
C GLY A 537 -7.20 23.35 -6.52
N VAL A 538 -5.95 23.30 -6.93
CA VAL A 538 -4.78 23.23 -6.04
C VAL A 538 -3.69 24.18 -6.57
N GLN A 539 -2.96 24.80 -5.64
CA GLN A 539 -1.70 25.47 -5.92
C GLN A 539 -0.61 24.92 -4.99
N VAL A 540 0.57 24.75 -5.56
CA VAL A 540 1.76 24.31 -4.81
C VAL A 540 2.87 25.33 -5.05
N TRP A 541 3.04 26.23 -4.09
CA TRP A 541 4.10 27.25 -4.10
C TRP A 541 5.36 26.70 -3.44
N VAL A 542 6.45 26.66 -4.17
CA VAL A 542 7.72 26.10 -3.69
C VAL A 542 8.76 27.19 -3.55
N ARG A 543 9.42 27.19 -2.40
CA ARG A 543 10.61 28.00 -2.12
C ARG A 543 11.79 27.07 -1.90
N GLU A 544 12.84 27.29 -2.68
CA GLU A 544 14.11 26.58 -2.52
C GLU A 544 14.95 27.16 -1.38
N GLY A 545 15.77 26.32 -0.77
CA GLY A 545 16.70 26.69 0.28
C GLY A 545 16.20 26.43 1.71
N LYS A 546 17.08 26.66 2.66
CA LYS A 546 16.87 26.38 4.08
C LYS A 546 15.69 27.16 4.65
N VAL A 547 15.07 26.58 5.69
CA VAL A 547 14.02 27.26 6.44
C VAL A 547 14.61 28.49 7.16
N THR A 548 14.10 29.68 6.84
CA THR A 548 14.51 30.95 7.43
C THR A 548 13.59 31.43 8.56
N SER A 549 12.30 31.01 8.51
CA SER A 549 11.33 31.30 9.59
C SER A 549 11.67 30.49 10.84
N LEU A 550 12.09 31.18 11.91
CA LEU A 550 12.35 30.55 13.21
C LEU A 550 11.09 29.92 13.79
N ALA A 551 9.95 30.61 13.67
CA ALA A 551 8.65 30.11 14.15
C ALA A 551 8.24 28.81 13.45
N LEU A 552 8.43 28.69 12.12
CA LEU A 552 8.19 27.45 11.39
C LEU A 552 9.12 26.33 11.86
N ARG A 553 10.40 26.63 12.04
CA ARG A 553 11.39 25.67 12.53
C ARG A 553 11.04 25.15 13.92
N ASP A 554 10.64 26.04 14.83
CA ASP A 554 10.23 25.68 16.19
C ASP A 554 8.96 24.84 16.19
N GLN A 555 7.97 25.18 15.36
CA GLN A 555 6.74 24.41 15.19
C GLN A 555 7.05 22.99 14.69
N ILE A 556 7.91 22.84 13.69
CA ILE A 556 8.33 21.52 13.17
C ILE A 556 9.04 20.71 14.24
N LYS A 557 10.00 21.30 14.96
CA LYS A 557 10.70 20.62 16.06
C LYS A 557 9.75 20.17 17.16
N TYR A 558 8.76 21.00 17.50
CA TYR A 558 7.71 20.66 18.45
C TYR A 558 6.89 19.44 17.99
N GLN A 559 6.51 19.37 16.69
CA GLN A 559 5.78 18.24 16.12
C GLN A 559 6.62 16.95 16.14
N LEU A 560 7.85 17.01 15.63
CA LEU A 560 8.75 15.84 15.57
C LEU A 560 9.13 15.29 16.94
N ALA A 561 9.20 16.13 17.98
CA ALA A 561 9.48 15.69 19.34
C ALA A 561 8.29 14.95 20.00
N ARG A 562 7.11 14.95 19.38
CA ARG A 562 5.87 14.37 19.91
C ARG A 562 5.34 13.19 19.08
N GLN A 563 5.94 12.93 17.94
CA GLN A 563 5.75 11.70 17.18
C GLN A 563 6.54 10.56 17.82
#